data_f6ffb6cf26dd402282b01bf6bc6589a9
#
_entry.id   f6ffb6cf26dd402282b01bf6bc6589a9
#
_cell.length_a   1.000
_cell.length_b   1.000
_cell.length_c   1.000
_cell.angle_alpha   90.00
_cell.angle_beta   90.00
_cell.angle_gamma   90.00
#
_symmetry.space_group_name_H-M   'P 1'
#
loop_
_entity.id
_entity.type
_entity.pdbx_description
1 polymer ?
#
loop_
_entity_poly.entity_id
_entity_poly.type
_entity_poly.pdbx_seq_one_letter_code
_entity_poly.pdbx_strand_id
1 'polypeptide(L)'
;MHPDPLRAAHLAIEGGADGITAHLREDRRHISDTDITRLKNELTRPLNLEMAATDEMLKIAIRHVPNACCLVPERREERTTEGGLDVRGSVKTLKPFVAKLQDAGIRVSLFIEPDIKTIEAAAKVGADIVELHTGRYCNLALEHDAAGVAREVERHATAVRAAAAAGLEVHAGHGLTYNTVKPIAEMPEIVELNIGHFLIGEAIFGGLSGAVRRMRLLMDEARDDVLRAGRYDR
;
A
#
# COMPACT_ATOMS: atom_id res chain seq x y z
N MET A 1 -7.33 12.18 -21.35
CA MET A 1 -7.32 13.01 -20.10
C MET A 1 -5.88 13.29 -19.72
N HIS A 2 -5.56 14.39 -19.10
CA HIS A 2 -4.23 14.71 -18.61
C HIS A 2 -4.29 15.04 -17.12
N PRO A 3 -3.35 14.53 -16.27
CA PRO A 3 -2.30 13.56 -16.66
C PRO A 3 -2.89 12.20 -17.07
N ASP A 4 -2.13 11.41 -17.85
CA ASP A 4 -2.53 10.04 -18.26
C ASP A 4 -1.97 8.99 -17.28
N PRO A 5 -2.84 8.28 -16.51
CA PRO A 5 -2.41 7.31 -15.51
C PRO A 5 -1.63 6.12 -16.09
N LEU A 6 -1.99 5.64 -17.27
CA LEU A 6 -1.27 4.53 -17.92
C LEU A 6 0.15 4.94 -18.33
N ARG A 7 0.33 6.15 -18.88
CA ARG A 7 1.66 6.69 -19.18
C ARG A 7 2.48 6.85 -17.90
N ALA A 8 1.87 7.34 -16.81
CA ALA A 8 2.54 7.45 -15.52
C ALA A 8 2.98 6.06 -15.00
N ALA A 9 2.13 5.06 -15.11
CA ALA A 9 2.44 3.68 -14.71
C ALA A 9 3.64 3.11 -15.50
N HIS A 10 3.70 3.31 -16.82
CA HIS A 10 4.85 2.90 -17.63
C HIS A 10 6.15 3.60 -17.21
N LEU A 11 6.11 4.89 -16.91
CA LEU A 11 7.27 5.63 -16.41
C LEU A 11 7.71 5.16 -15.03
N ALA A 12 6.76 4.79 -14.13
CA ALA A 12 7.08 4.19 -12.85
C ALA A 12 7.77 2.82 -13.01
N ILE A 13 7.26 1.96 -13.88
CA ILE A 13 7.86 0.66 -14.21
C ILE A 13 9.28 0.85 -14.80
N GLU A 14 9.46 1.80 -15.70
CA GLU A 14 10.79 2.16 -16.23
C GLU A 14 11.74 2.62 -15.11
N GLY A 15 11.23 3.29 -14.10
CA GLY A 15 11.97 3.70 -12.91
C GLY A 15 12.31 2.56 -11.95
N GLY A 16 11.73 1.37 -12.13
CA GLY A 16 11.98 0.18 -11.31
C GLY A 16 10.85 -0.22 -10.37
N ALA A 17 9.62 0.28 -10.58
CA ALA A 17 8.46 -0.21 -9.85
C ALA A 17 8.12 -1.66 -10.22
N ASP A 18 7.87 -2.50 -9.22
CA ASP A 18 7.52 -3.91 -9.37
C ASP A 18 6.03 -4.12 -9.59
N GLY A 19 5.20 -3.16 -9.18
CA GLY A 19 3.74 -3.16 -9.32
C GLY A 19 3.18 -1.74 -9.40
N ILE A 20 1.91 -1.64 -9.72
CA ILE A 20 1.18 -0.37 -9.77
C ILE A 20 -0.04 -0.47 -8.86
N THR A 21 -0.15 0.44 -7.91
CA THR A 21 -1.35 0.64 -7.11
C THR A 21 -2.13 1.82 -7.67
N ALA A 22 -3.41 1.61 -7.97
CA ALA A 22 -4.31 2.64 -8.48
C ALA A 22 -5.60 2.68 -7.66
N HIS A 23 -5.93 3.84 -7.08
CA HIS A 23 -7.11 4.02 -6.25
C HIS A 23 -8.29 4.51 -7.09
N LEU A 24 -9.24 3.62 -7.37
CA LEU A 24 -10.53 3.99 -7.95
C LEU A 24 -11.48 4.41 -6.83
N ARG A 25 -11.53 5.69 -6.53
CA ARG A 25 -12.46 6.23 -5.53
C ARG A 25 -13.90 6.18 -6.05
N GLU A 26 -14.87 6.09 -5.14
CA GLU A 26 -16.30 6.08 -5.50
C GLU A 26 -16.70 7.33 -6.31
N ASP A 27 -16.07 8.49 -6.04
CA ASP A 27 -16.34 9.75 -6.76
C ASP A 27 -15.49 9.95 -8.03
N ARG A 28 -14.64 9.00 -8.41
CA ARG A 28 -13.78 9.02 -9.63
C ARG A 28 -12.91 10.27 -9.77
N ARG A 29 -12.52 10.93 -8.66
CA ARG A 29 -11.82 12.22 -8.71
C ARG A 29 -10.42 12.18 -9.33
N HIS A 30 -9.73 11.06 -9.32
CA HIS A 30 -8.33 10.94 -9.79
C HIS A 30 -8.16 9.87 -10.86
N ILE A 31 -8.78 8.72 -10.67
CA ILE A 31 -8.75 7.56 -11.56
C ILE A 31 -10.18 7.26 -11.99
N SER A 32 -10.38 6.99 -13.28
CA SER A 32 -11.66 6.63 -13.87
C SER A 32 -11.75 5.11 -14.13
N ASP A 33 -12.98 4.62 -14.36
CA ASP A 33 -13.21 3.22 -14.77
C ASP A 33 -12.45 2.86 -16.05
N THR A 34 -12.32 3.80 -17.00
CA THR A 34 -11.55 3.62 -18.23
C THR A 34 -10.05 3.46 -17.92
N ASP A 35 -9.52 4.20 -16.94
CA ASP A 35 -8.11 4.08 -16.56
C ASP A 35 -7.83 2.70 -15.97
N ILE A 36 -8.71 2.16 -15.10
CA ILE A 36 -8.57 0.80 -14.58
C ILE A 36 -8.59 -0.23 -15.71
N THR A 37 -9.48 -0.08 -16.69
CA THR A 37 -9.53 -0.95 -17.86
C THR A 37 -8.22 -0.94 -18.62
N ARG A 38 -7.66 0.25 -18.89
CA ARG A 38 -6.38 0.42 -19.61
C ARG A 38 -5.22 -0.15 -18.79
N LEU A 39 -5.12 0.18 -17.52
CA LEU A 39 -4.09 -0.33 -16.62
C LEU A 39 -4.11 -1.85 -16.58
N LYS A 40 -5.29 -2.47 -16.38
CA LYS A 40 -5.39 -3.94 -16.34
C LYS A 40 -4.95 -4.61 -17.64
N ASN A 41 -5.30 -4.03 -18.80
CA ASN A 41 -5.07 -4.66 -20.09
C ASN A 41 -3.66 -4.41 -20.65
N GLU A 42 -3.01 -3.30 -20.29
CA GLU A 42 -1.80 -2.83 -20.94
C GLU A 42 -0.55 -2.90 -20.04
N LEU A 43 -0.70 -3.05 -18.72
CA LEU A 43 0.45 -3.21 -17.82
C LEU A 43 1.06 -4.61 -17.93
N THR A 44 2.39 -4.63 -17.88
CA THR A 44 3.20 -5.87 -17.79
C THR A 44 3.57 -6.24 -16.36
N ARG A 45 3.21 -5.40 -15.40
CA ARG A 45 3.42 -5.58 -13.97
C ARG A 45 2.08 -5.72 -13.24
N PRO A 46 2.05 -6.31 -12.05
CA PRO A 46 0.84 -6.47 -11.27
C PRO A 46 0.10 -5.15 -11.03
N LEU A 47 -1.23 -5.20 -11.11
CA LEU A 47 -2.12 -4.12 -10.70
C LEU A 47 -2.72 -4.46 -9.34
N ASN A 48 -2.52 -3.58 -8.37
CA ASN A 48 -3.24 -3.55 -7.10
C ASN A 48 -4.33 -2.47 -7.18
N LEU A 49 -5.60 -2.89 -7.13
CA LEU A 49 -6.74 -1.97 -7.16
C LEU A 49 -7.09 -1.55 -5.73
N GLU A 50 -6.82 -0.30 -5.40
CA GLU A 50 -7.25 0.29 -4.13
C GLU A 50 -8.68 0.79 -4.27
N MET A 51 -9.56 0.42 -3.31
CA MET A 51 -10.99 0.71 -3.38
C MET A 51 -11.69 0.65 -2.03
N ALA A 52 -12.85 1.31 -1.93
CA ALA A 52 -13.77 1.13 -0.80
C ALA A 52 -14.44 -0.26 -0.83
N ALA A 53 -14.79 -0.78 0.34
CA ALA A 53 -15.51 -2.07 0.46
C ALA A 53 -17.01 -1.90 0.19
N THR A 54 -17.39 -1.56 -1.03
CA THR A 54 -18.79 -1.37 -1.48
C THR A 54 -19.19 -2.37 -2.56
N ASP A 55 -20.49 -2.63 -2.70
CA ASP A 55 -21.00 -3.56 -3.73
C ASP A 55 -20.68 -3.10 -5.16
N GLU A 56 -20.59 -1.79 -5.40
CA GLU A 56 -20.19 -1.24 -6.69
C GLU A 56 -18.74 -1.60 -6.99
N MET A 57 -17.83 -1.32 -6.05
CA MET A 57 -16.39 -1.60 -6.22
C MET A 57 -16.12 -3.10 -6.31
N LEU A 58 -16.85 -3.93 -5.57
CA LEU A 58 -16.78 -5.39 -5.70
C LEU A 58 -17.07 -5.85 -7.13
N LYS A 59 -18.15 -5.33 -7.75
CA LYS A 59 -18.50 -5.67 -9.13
C LYS A 59 -17.43 -5.22 -10.14
N ILE A 60 -16.82 -4.07 -9.91
CA ILE A 60 -15.74 -3.55 -10.74
C ILE A 60 -14.49 -4.43 -10.60
N ALA A 61 -14.10 -4.76 -9.36
CA ALA A 61 -12.96 -5.64 -9.10
C ALA A 61 -13.14 -7.03 -9.76
N ILE A 62 -14.31 -7.66 -9.59
CA ILE A 62 -14.62 -8.97 -10.20
C ILE A 62 -14.60 -8.88 -11.75
N ARG A 63 -15.03 -7.77 -12.34
CA ARG A 63 -14.99 -7.56 -13.79
C ARG A 63 -13.58 -7.49 -14.33
N HIS A 64 -12.68 -6.79 -13.63
CA HIS A 64 -11.31 -6.55 -14.11
C HIS A 64 -10.30 -7.59 -13.62
N VAL A 65 -10.59 -8.29 -12.53
CA VAL A 65 -9.70 -9.29 -11.92
C VAL A 65 -8.26 -8.76 -11.79
N PRO A 66 -8.03 -7.68 -11.00
CA PRO A 66 -6.68 -7.22 -10.73
C PRO A 66 -5.89 -8.29 -9.97
N ASN A 67 -4.57 -8.16 -9.89
CA ASN A 67 -3.72 -9.09 -9.15
C ASN A 67 -4.01 -9.08 -7.64
N ALA A 68 -4.32 -7.89 -7.12
CA ALA A 68 -4.77 -7.69 -5.75
C ALA A 68 -5.79 -6.55 -5.67
N CYS A 69 -6.60 -6.55 -4.61
CA CYS A 69 -7.40 -5.41 -4.18
C CYS A 69 -6.99 -5.00 -2.78
N CYS A 70 -6.69 -3.72 -2.57
CA CYS A 70 -6.50 -3.14 -1.25
C CYS A 70 -7.77 -2.43 -0.79
N LEU A 71 -8.37 -2.89 0.29
CA LEU A 71 -9.57 -2.28 0.85
C LEU A 71 -9.19 -1.15 1.81
N VAL A 72 -9.68 0.05 1.50
CA VAL A 72 -9.37 1.28 2.24
C VAL A 72 -10.66 1.96 2.73
N PRO A 73 -10.60 2.76 3.80
CA PRO A 73 -11.71 3.65 4.14
C PRO A 73 -11.75 4.81 3.14
N GLU A 74 -12.96 5.19 2.73
CA GLU A 74 -13.17 6.40 1.92
C GLU A 74 -14.13 7.34 2.62
N ARG A 75 -13.67 8.59 2.83
CA ARG A 75 -14.50 9.71 3.28
C ARG A 75 -14.44 10.81 2.24
N ARG A 76 -15.59 11.37 1.91
CA ARG A 76 -15.71 12.39 0.85
C ARG A 76 -14.93 13.66 1.15
N GLU A 77 -14.79 14.01 2.41
CA GLU A 77 -14.12 15.20 2.90
C GLU A 77 -12.58 15.08 2.83
N GLU A 78 -12.04 13.87 2.84
CA GLU A 78 -10.60 13.62 2.81
C GLU A 78 -10.04 13.76 1.37
N ARG A 79 -8.89 14.40 1.24
CA ARG A 79 -8.19 14.51 -0.05
C ARG A 79 -7.50 13.22 -0.44
N THR A 80 -6.96 12.53 0.55
CA THR A 80 -6.33 11.21 0.46
C THR A 80 -6.89 10.34 1.57
N THR A 81 -6.63 9.04 1.54
CA THR A 81 -7.03 8.12 2.62
C THR A 81 -6.23 8.44 3.89
N GLU A 82 -6.92 8.87 4.94
CA GLU A 82 -6.33 9.18 6.23
C GLU A 82 -6.80 8.16 7.28
N GLY A 83 -5.84 7.40 7.84
CA GLY A 83 -6.12 6.33 8.79
C GLY A 83 -6.49 4.98 8.15
N GLY A 84 -6.37 3.91 8.93
CA GLY A 84 -6.65 2.55 8.49
C GLY A 84 -8.14 2.18 8.50
N LEU A 85 -8.50 1.14 7.76
CA LEU A 85 -9.84 0.55 7.73
C LEU A 85 -10.23 0.00 9.11
N ASP A 86 -11.45 0.28 9.58
CA ASP A 86 -11.98 -0.34 10.80
C ASP A 86 -12.39 -1.81 10.56
N VAL A 87 -11.38 -2.67 10.56
CA VAL A 87 -11.58 -4.11 10.40
C VAL A 87 -12.27 -4.72 11.62
N ARG A 88 -11.94 -4.25 12.84
CA ARG A 88 -12.47 -4.80 14.09
C ARG A 88 -13.98 -4.64 14.20
N GLY A 89 -14.49 -3.46 13.85
CA GLY A 89 -15.94 -3.19 13.82
C GLY A 89 -16.67 -3.86 12.65
N SER A 90 -15.95 -4.25 11.61
CA SER A 90 -16.51 -4.65 10.31
C SER A 90 -16.27 -6.12 9.93
N VAL A 91 -15.79 -6.99 10.86
CA VAL A 91 -15.47 -8.40 10.56
C VAL A 91 -16.63 -9.14 9.87
N LYS A 92 -17.87 -8.93 10.33
CA LYS A 92 -19.05 -9.64 9.81
C LYS A 92 -19.38 -9.26 8.35
N THR A 93 -19.08 -8.02 7.96
CA THR A 93 -19.34 -7.52 6.59
C THR A 93 -18.14 -7.74 5.68
N LEU A 94 -16.91 -7.57 6.19
CA LEU A 94 -15.69 -7.75 5.41
C LEU A 94 -15.42 -9.21 5.06
N LYS A 95 -15.68 -10.16 5.98
CA LYS A 95 -15.38 -11.58 5.73
C LYS A 95 -16.05 -12.13 4.45
N PRO A 96 -17.37 -11.99 4.23
CA PRO A 96 -17.99 -12.43 2.99
C PRO A 96 -17.59 -11.59 1.78
N PHE A 97 -17.19 -10.34 1.96
CA PHE A 97 -16.70 -9.48 0.89
C PHE A 97 -15.33 -9.96 0.40
N VAL A 98 -14.40 -10.22 1.32
CA VAL A 98 -13.07 -10.78 1.03
C VAL A 98 -13.20 -12.12 0.32
N ALA A 99 -14.04 -13.04 0.81
CA ALA A 99 -14.27 -14.32 0.18
C ALA A 99 -14.70 -14.20 -1.28
N LYS A 100 -15.62 -13.27 -1.61
CA LYS A 100 -16.07 -13.06 -3.00
C LYS A 100 -14.95 -12.57 -3.92
N LEU A 101 -14.02 -11.75 -3.43
CA LEU A 101 -12.86 -11.32 -4.21
C LEU A 101 -11.90 -12.49 -4.44
N GLN A 102 -11.64 -13.28 -3.39
CA GLN A 102 -10.77 -14.47 -3.47
C GLN A 102 -11.35 -15.54 -4.38
N ASP A 103 -12.66 -15.78 -4.35
CA ASP A 103 -13.37 -16.69 -5.27
C ASP A 103 -13.20 -16.25 -6.75
N ALA A 104 -13.01 -14.97 -7.00
CA ALA A 104 -12.70 -14.43 -8.33
C ALA A 104 -11.19 -14.48 -8.67
N GLY A 105 -10.35 -15.06 -7.81
CA GLY A 105 -8.90 -15.16 -8.02
C GLY A 105 -8.13 -13.88 -7.69
N ILE A 106 -8.68 -12.98 -6.90
CA ILE A 106 -8.09 -11.70 -6.51
C ILE A 106 -7.54 -11.83 -5.09
N ARG A 107 -6.26 -11.52 -4.89
CA ARG A 107 -5.68 -11.42 -3.53
C ARG A 107 -6.22 -10.17 -2.82
N VAL A 108 -6.48 -10.27 -1.53
CA VAL A 108 -7.08 -9.17 -0.78
C VAL A 108 -6.14 -8.63 0.28
N SER A 109 -5.84 -7.34 0.17
CA SER A 109 -5.12 -6.53 1.14
C SER A 109 -6.09 -5.66 1.94
N LEU A 110 -5.79 -5.46 3.22
CA LEU A 110 -6.50 -4.51 4.07
C LEU A 110 -5.53 -3.42 4.52
N PHE A 111 -5.86 -2.16 4.20
CA PHE A 111 -5.11 -0.99 4.67
C PHE A 111 -5.47 -0.69 6.11
N ILE A 112 -4.56 -0.93 7.06
CA ILE A 112 -4.85 -0.91 8.49
C ILE A 112 -3.81 -0.15 9.30
N GLU A 113 -4.22 0.30 10.49
CA GLU A 113 -3.27 0.79 11.49
C GLU A 113 -2.37 -0.35 12.00
N PRO A 114 -1.07 -0.07 12.31
CA PRO A 114 -0.15 -1.04 12.89
C PRO A 114 -0.51 -1.35 14.36
N ASP A 115 -1.60 -2.11 14.55
CA ASP A 115 -2.19 -2.50 15.83
C ASP A 115 -2.48 -4.00 15.86
N ILE A 116 -2.03 -4.68 16.91
CA ILE A 116 -2.11 -6.14 17.06
C ILE A 116 -3.55 -6.66 16.93
N LYS A 117 -4.51 -5.99 17.60
CA LYS A 117 -5.92 -6.43 17.56
C LYS A 117 -6.54 -6.25 16.17
N THR A 118 -6.09 -5.25 15.44
CA THR A 118 -6.53 -5.01 14.06
C THR A 118 -5.94 -6.07 13.13
N ILE A 119 -4.68 -6.45 13.31
CA ILE A 119 -4.03 -7.56 12.59
C ILE A 119 -4.74 -8.89 12.85
N GLU A 120 -5.06 -9.20 14.11
CA GLU A 120 -5.84 -10.39 14.47
C GLU A 120 -7.23 -10.40 13.79
N ALA A 121 -7.86 -9.23 13.70
CA ALA A 121 -9.14 -9.08 13.00
C ALA A 121 -8.98 -9.28 11.49
N ALA A 122 -7.91 -8.79 10.87
CA ALA A 122 -7.60 -9.00 9.45
C ALA A 122 -7.40 -10.49 9.14
N ALA A 123 -6.67 -11.21 9.97
CA ALA A 123 -6.53 -12.67 9.84
C ALA A 123 -7.88 -13.41 9.99
N LYS A 124 -8.76 -12.98 10.92
CA LYS A 124 -10.11 -13.57 11.08
C LYS A 124 -11.02 -13.29 9.89
N VAL A 125 -10.85 -12.16 9.21
CA VAL A 125 -11.57 -11.83 7.97
C VAL A 125 -11.12 -12.73 6.83
N GLY A 126 -9.89 -13.25 6.89
CA GLY A 126 -9.30 -14.11 5.87
C GLY A 126 -8.55 -13.32 4.79
N ALA A 127 -8.04 -12.13 5.12
CA ALA A 127 -7.19 -11.38 4.20
C ALA A 127 -5.91 -12.14 3.86
N ASP A 128 -5.37 -11.94 2.66
CA ASP A 128 -4.09 -12.48 2.24
C ASP A 128 -2.93 -11.57 2.65
N ILE A 129 -3.21 -10.27 2.68
CA ILE A 129 -2.24 -9.19 2.82
C ILE A 129 -2.76 -8.16 3.81
N VAL A 130 -1.87 -7.53 4.54
CA VAL A 130 -2.14 -6.27 5.24
C VAL A 130 -1.16 -5.21 4.79
N GLU A 131 -1.68 -4.01 4.51
CA GLU A 131 -0.87 -2.82 4.28
C GLU A 131 -0.91 -1.93 5.53
N LEU A 132 0.23 -1.78 6.19
CA LEU A 132 0.35 -1.00 7.41
C LEU A 132 0.50 0.49 7.11
N HIS A 133 -0.40 1.29 7.69
CA HIS A 133 -0.44 2.74 7.51
C HIS A 133 0.74 3.44 8.19
N THR A 134 1.61 4.09 7.40
CA THR A 134 2.81 4.79 7.89
C THR A 134 2.62 6.30 8.08
N GLY A 135 1.43 6.84 7.85
CA GLY A 135 1.17 8.29 7.85
C GLY A 135 1.53 8.98 9.16
N ARG A 136 1.18 8.39 10.32
CA ARG A 136 1.54 8.96 11.62
C ARG A 136 3.06 9.03 11.82
N TYR A 137 3.78 7.98 11.45
CA TYR A 137 5.24 7.96 11.46
C TYR A 137 5.82 9.09 10.60
N CYS A 138 5.31 9.25 9.38
CA CYS A 138 5.77 10.28 8.45
C CYS A 138 5.46 11.70 8.96
N ASN A 139 4.30 11.92 9.55
CA ASN A 139 3.92 13.22 10.14
C ASN A 139 4.86 13.62 11.29
N LEU A 140 5.14 12.69 12.21
CA LEU A 140 6.08 12.94 13.31
C LEU A 140 7.50 13.24 12.80
N ALA A 141 7.91 12.62 11.69
CA ALA A 141 9.19 12.93 11.05
C ALA A 141 9.20 14.36 10.46
N LEU A 142 8.10 14.81 9.86
CA LEU A 142 7.94 16.19 9.38
C LEU A 142 7.94 17.22 10.51
N GLU A 143 7.36 16.85 11.66
CA GLU A 143 7.34 17.66 12.89
C GLU A 143 8.67 17.65 13.65
N HIS A 144 9.66 16.87 13.17
CA HIS A 144 10.96 16.67 13.83
C HIS A 144 10.87 16.09 15.25
N ASP A 145 9.78 15.34 15.57
CA ASP A 145 9.65 14.61 16.84
C ASP A 145 10.41 13.27 16.79
N ALA A 146 11.71 13.33 17.06
CA ALA A 146 12.57 12.14 17.04
C ALA A 146 12.11 11.04 18.01
N ALA A 147 11.56 11.40 19.18
CA ALA A 147 11.05 10.43 20.15
C ALA A 147 9.76 9.77 19.66
N GLY A 148 8.88 10.53 19.03
CA GLY A 148 7.68 10.02 18.38
C GLY A 148 8.01 9.09 17.23
N VAL A 149 8.94 9.47 16.36
CA VAL A 149 9.46 8.62 15.27
C VAL A 149 9.97 7.28 15.81
N ALA A 150 10.83 7.29 16.82
CA ALA A 150 11.36 6.05 17.40
C ALA A 150 10.24 5.13 17.94
N ARG A 151 9.24 5.69 18.61
CA ARG A 151 8.08 4.92 19.10
C ARG A 151 7.26 4.31 17.96
N GLU A 152 7.02 5.06 16.88
CA GLU A 152 6.26 4.54 15.74
C GLU A 152 7.04 3.47 14.96
N VAL A 153 8.36 3.59 14.81
CA VAL A 153 9.19 2.54 14.21
C VAL A 153 9.08 1.24 15.01
N GLU A 154 9.17 1.29 16.35
CA GLU A 154 9.02 0.09 17.19
C GLU A 154 7.58 -0.47 17.14
N ARG A 155 6.57 0.42 17.06
CA ARG A 155 5.17 0.01 16.88
C ARG A 155 5.00 -0.74 15.56
N HIS A 156 5.56 -0.24 14.46
CA HIS A 156 5.54 -0.91 13.16
C HIS A 156 6.29 -2.25 13.21
N ALA A 157 7.49 -2.29 13.75
CA ALA A 157 8.27 -3.52 13.86
C ALA A 157 7.52 -4.62 14.65
N THR A 158 6.80 -4.24 15.70
CA THR A 158 5.96 -5.17 16.47
C THR A 158 4.75 -5.65 15.66
N ALA A 159 4.08 -4.74 14.93
CA ALA A 159 2.94 -5.06 14.09
C ALA A 159 3.33 -5.96 12.91
N VAL A 160 4.46 -5.67 12.26
CA VAL A 160 5.01 -6.43 11.14
C VAL A 160 5.27 -7.88 11.53
N ARG A 161 5.99 -8.11 12.65
CA ARG A 161 6.23 -9.46 13.18
C ARG A 161 4.93 -10.20 13.52
N ALA A 162 3.95 -9.51 14.10
CA ALA A 162 2.67 -10.12 14.43
C ALA A 162 1.86 -10.49 13.18
N ALA A 163 1.86 -9.66 12.14
CA ALA A 163 1.19 -9.93 10.88
C ALA A 163 1.82 -11.13 10.16
N ALA A 164 3.15 -11.17 10.07
CA ALA A 164 3.88 -12.31 9.50
C ALA A 164 3.62 -13.61 10.28
N ALA A 165 3.64 -13.56 11.62
CA ALA A 165 3.32 -14.71 12.46
C ALA A 165 1.87 -15.19 12.33
N ALA A 166 0.94 -14.31 11.95
CA ALA A 166 -0.44 -14.65 11.63
C ALA A 166 -0.61 -15.23 10.20
N GLY A 167 0.46 -15.35 9.42
CA GLY A 167 0.45 -15.87 8.04
C GLY A 167 0.02 -14.85 7.00
N LEU A 168 -0.01 -13.56 7.34
CA LEU A 168 -0.33 -12.47 6.41
C LEU A 168 0.94 -12.00 5.69
N GLU A 169 0.84 -11.71 4.41
CA GLU A 169 1.86 -10.95 3.70
C GLU A 169 1.81 -9.49 4.15
N VAL A 170 2.96 -8.87 4.39
CA VAL A 170 3.03 -7.55 5.00
C VAL A 170 3.52 -6.52 4.00
N HIS A 171 2.66 -5.55 3.71
CA HIS A 171 2.97 -4.34 2.97
C HIS A 171 2.94 -3.13 3.92
N ALA A 172 3.49 -2.01 3.47
CA ALA A 172 3.36 -0.74 4.18
C ALA A 172 3.27 0.43 3.19
N GLY A 173 2.62 1.50 3.59
CA GLY A 173 2.47 2.64 2.70
C GLY A 173 1.85 3.86 3.36
N HIS A 174 1.67 4.87 2.54
CA HIS A 174 1.10 6.17 2.82
C HIS A 174 2.06 7.12 3.56
N GLY A 175 2.45 8.20 2.87
CA GLY A 175 3.23 9.29 3.44
C GLY A 175 4.75 9.12 3.36
N LEU A 176 5.27 7.97 2.93
CA LEU A 176 6.69 7.71 2.83
C LEU A 176 7.38 8.65 1.83
N THR A 177 8.57 9.13 2.20
CA THR A 177 9.45 10.00 1.44
C THR A 177 10.85 9.42 1.36
N TYR A 178 11.77 10.05 0.63
CA TYR A 178 13.19 9.65 0.62
C TYR A 178 13.82 9.64 2.02
N ASN A 179 13.37 10.54 2.92
CA ASN A 179 13.92 10.66 4.26
C ASN A 179 13.31 9.69 5.27
N THR A 180 12.15 9.10 4.96
CA THR A 180 11.41 8.24 5.90
C THR A 180 11.32 6.78 5.46
N VAL A 181 11.70 6.45 4.22
CA VAL A 181 11.55 5.10 3.69
C VAL A 181 12.46 4.08 4.35
N LYS A 182 13.70 4.46 4.70
CA LYS A 182 14.74 3.53 5.14
C LYS A 182 14.33 2.70 6.37
N PRO A 183 13.88 3.27 7.52
CA PRO A 183 13.52 2.47 8.70
C PRO A 183 12.39 1.45 8.45
N ILE A 184 11.47 1.77 7.52
CA ILE A 184 10.38 0.86 7.15
C ILE A 184 10.87 -0.22 6.19
N ALA A 185 11.71 0.14 5.21
CA ALA A 185 12.32 -0.81 4.28
C ALA A 185 13.31 -1.77 4.97
N GLU A 186 13.91 -1.42 6.10
CA GLU A 186 14.76 -2.28 6.91
C GLU A 186 14.01 -3.43 7.60
N MET A 187 12.67 -3.35 7.72
CA MET A 187 11.87 -4.41 8.35
C MET A 187 11.74 -5.61 7.41
N PRO A 188 12.28 -6.76 7.75
CA PRO A 188 12.45 -7.87 6.81
C PRO A 188 11.16 -8.47 6.28
N GLU A 189 10.15 -8.52 7.08
CA GLU A 189 8.86 -9.12 6.73
C GLU A 189 8.02 -8.24 5.80
N ILE A 190 8.35 -6.94 5.65
CA ILE A 190 7.70 -6.06 4.67
C ILE A 190 8.22 -6.40 3.28
N VAL A 191 7.35 -6.84 2.39
CA VAL A 191 7.73 -7.26 1.04
C VAL A 191 7.36 -6.25 -0.04
N GLU A 192 6.48 -5.29 0.26
CA GLU A 192 6.05 -4.24 -0.67
C GLU A 192 5.84 -2.90 0.05
N LEU A 193 6.24 -1.81 -0.62
CA LEU A 193 5.94 -0.44 -0.18
C LEU A 193 5.09 0.27 -1.24
N ASN A 194 3.93 0.79 -0.82
CA ASN A 194 3.02 1.57 -1.67
C ASN A 194 3.24 3.07 -1.45
N ILE A 195 3.85 3.74 -2.43
CA ILE A 195 4.27 5.14 -2.34
C ILE A 195 3.76 5.92 -3.55
N GLY A 196 2.76 6.77 -3.35
CA GLY A 196 2.14 7.54 -4.43
C GLY A 196 2.42 9.04 -4.33
N HIS A 197 1.81 9.70 -3.36
CA HIS A 197 1.76 11.17 -3.25
C HIS A 197 3.14 11.85 -3.37
N PHE A 198 4.12 11.35 -2.62
CA PHE A 198 5.47 11.91 -2.63
C PHE A 198 6.15 11.75 -3.99
N LEU A 199 6.06 10.56 -4.62
CA LEU A 199 6.69 10.29 -5.91
C LEU A 199 6.10 11.13 -7.04
N ILE A 200 4.78 11.36 -7.01
CA ILE A 200 4.11 12.24 -7.98
C ILE A 200 4.55 13.70 -7.78
N GLY A 201 4.69 14.15 -6.52
CA GLY A 201 5.22 15.47 -6.22
C GLY A 201 6.67 15.65 -6.70
N GLU A 202 7.54 14.71 -6.39
CA GLU A 202 8.96 14.72 -6.83
C GLU A 202 9.10 14.64 -8.36
N ALA A 203 8.16 13.99 -9.04
CA ALA A 203 8.16 13.87 -10.49
C ALA A 203 8.09 15.23 -11.22
N ILE A 204 7.60 16.28 -10.56
CA ILE A 204 7.59 17.65 -11.11
C ILE A 204 9.00 18.16 -11.36
N PHE A 205 9.97 17.76 -10.53
CA PHE A 205 11.34 18.25 -10.58
C PHE A 205 12.27 17.37 -11.46
N GLY A 206 12.11 16.05 -11.39
CA GLY A 206 13.05 15.11 -12.02
C GLY A 206 12.42 14.07 -12.96
N GLY A 207 11.10 14.15 -13.17
CA GLY A 207 10.35 13.13 -13.89
C GLY A 207 10.06 11.89 -13.03
N LEU A 208 9.00 11.16 -13.38
CA LEU A 208 8.50 10.05 -12.54
C LEU A 208 9.48 8.86 -12.54
N SER A 209 10.07 8.48 -13.66
CA SER A 209 11.09 7.41 -13.68
C SER A 209 12.28 7.73 -12.79
N GLY A 210 12.73 9.01 -12.74
CA GLY A 210 13.82 9.45 -11.86
C GLY A 210 13.46 9.37 -10.39
N ALA A 211 12.26 9.83 -10.03
CA ALA A 211 11.77 9.78 -8.66
C ALA A 211 11.62 8.34 -8.14
N VAL A 212 11.03 7.46 -8.94
CA VAL A 212 10.88 6.04 -8.60
C VAL A 212 12.24 5.34 -8.47
N ARG A 213 13.16 5.58 -9.41
CA ARG A 213 14.51 4.99 -9.38
C ARG A 213 15.27 5.39 -8.11
N ARG A 214 15.18 6.65 -7.71
CA ARG A 214 15.81 7.10 -6.47
C ARG A 214 15.19 6.42 -5.23
N MET A 215 13.86 6.29 -5.20
CA MET A 215 13.18 5.59 -4.10
C MET A 215 13.61 4.13 -4.04
N ARG A 216 13.65 3.44 -5.19
CA ARG A 216 14.10 2.05 -5.27
C ARG A 216 15.53 1.87 -4.73
N LEU A 217 16.46 2.72 -5.12
CA LEU A 217 17.85 2.67 -4.62
C LEU A 217 17.89 2.79 -3.09
N LEU A 218 17.12 3.71 -2.48
CA LEU A 218 17.08 3.86 -1.03
C LEU A 218 16.51 2.61 -0.32
N MET A 219 15.52 1.96 -0.93
CA MET A 219 14.96 0.71 -0.41
C MET A 219 15.97 -0.44 -0.52
N ASP A 220 16.66 -0.55 -1.64
CA ASP A 220 17.67 -1.59 -1.87
C ASP A 220 18.88 -1.39 -0.91
N GLU A 221 19.35 -0.15 -0.73
CA GLU A 221 20.40 0.18 0.25
C GLU A 221 19.99 -0.20 1.69
N ALA A 222 18.74 0.08 2.08
CA ALA A 222 18.22 -0.27 3.39
C ALA A 222 18.23 -1.80 3.60
N ARG A 223 17.86 -2.59 2.59
CA ARG A 223 17.91 -4.05 2.64
C ARG A 223 19.35 -4.59 2.70
N ASP A 224 20.24 -4.05 1.91
CA ASP A 224 21.66 -4.41 1.92
C ASP A 224 22.31 -4.17 3.29
N ASP A 225 21.98 -3.04 3.94
CA ASP A 225 22.49 -2.72 5.29
C ASP A 225 22.02 -3.76 6.32
N VAL A 226 20.80 -4.24 6.24
CA VAL A 226 20.25 -5.29 7.13
C VAL A 226 20.96 -6.63 6.91
N LEU A 227 21.17 -7.01 5.65
CA LEU A 227 21.88 -8.25 5.28
C LEU A 227 23.32 -8.23 5.77
N ARG A 228 24.05 -7.11 5.58
CA ARG A 228 25.45 -6.94 6.04
C ARG A 228 25.57 -6.95 7.56
N ALA A 229 24.56 -6.45 8.27
CA ALA A 229 24.52 -6.44 9.73
C ALA A 229 24.21 -7.81 10.35
N GLY A 230 24.01 -8.87 9.55
CA GLY A 230 23.65 -10.21 10.02
C GLY A 230 22.30 -10.28 10.75
N ARG A 231 21.41 -9.33 10.51
CA ARG A 231 20.07 -9.27 11.13
C ARG A 231 19.04 -10.15 10.39
N TYR A 232 19.50 -10.96 9.44
CA TYR A 232 18.72 -11.89 8.67
C TYR A 232 19.35 -13.26 8.72
N ASP A 233 18.81 -14.17 9.51
CA ASP A 233 18.91 -15.60 9.24
C ASP A 233 17.85 -15.95 8.20
N ARG A 234 18.28 -16.52 7.08
CA ARG A 234 17.41 -16.96 5.97
C ARG A 234 16.59 -18.17 6.36
#